data_bfea3f20a356b6cb010b532151cec09a
#
_entry.id   bfea3f20a356b6cb010b532151cec09a
#
_cell.length_a   1.000
_cell.length_b   1.000
_cell.length_c   1.000
_cell.angle_alpha   90.00
_cell.angle_beta   90.00
_cell.angle_gamma   90.00
#
_symmetry.space_group_name_H-M   'P 1'
#
loop_
_entity.id
_entity.type
_entity.pdbx_description
1 polymer ?
#
loop_
_entity_poly.entity_id
_entity_poly.type
_entity_poly.pdbx_seq_one_letter_code
_entity_poly.pdbx_strand_id
1 'polypeptide(L)'
;MIVKKKKYNYDFIFNCTYTNPNMGLKEKFKIKYEFVGMVIFKNVLKKRVGITIMDGPFATLYPRHKSFFSISSVKFTPIKRFKNLKDLYKYQKNFKDFSKKNMKLILNHARKYFNNNLIIKNPKLITSPKTKIKNDKNDQRPSLIKNYKKTYSILAGKIDVAPIIFEKLSKKIKI
;
A
#
# COMPACT_ATOMS: atom_id res chain seq x y z
N MET A 1 -11.46 24.03 -6.50
CA MET A 1 -10.13 23.44 -6.25
C MET A 1 -9.05 24.36 -6.80
N ILE A 2 -7.91 24.50 -6.13
CA ILE A 2 -6.78 25.32 -6.62
C ILE A 2 -5.61 24.36 -6.94
N VAL A 3 -5.13 24.41 -8.19
CA VAL A 3 -3.99 23.60 -8.67
C VAL A 3 -3.00 24.56 -9.33
N LYS A 4 -1.74 24.51 -8.88
CA LYS A 4 -0.66 25.39 -9.41
C LYS A 4 -1.09 26.88 -9.48
N LYS A 5 -1.72 27.40 -8.42
CA LYS A 5 -2.26 28.77 -8.30
C LYS A 5 -3.47 29.10 -9.21
N LYS A 6 -3.97 28.15 -10.01
CA LYS A 6 -5.19 28.33 -10.82
C LYS A 6 -6.41 27.76 -10.09
N LYS A 7 -7.53 28.50 -10.12
CA LYS A 7 -8.81 28.06 -9.56
C LYS A 7 -9.61 27.33 -10.62
N TYR A 8 -10.12 26.14 -10.29
CA TYR A 8 -10.99 25.35 -11.14
C TYR A 8 -12.32 25.08 -10.43
N ASN A 9 -13.42 25.12 -11.18
CA ASN A 9 -14.73 24.75 -10.70
C ASN A 9 -15.08 23.36 -11.26
N TYR A 10 -15.61 22.49 -10.39
CA TYR A 10 -16.04 21.15 -10.72
C TYR A 10 -17.34 20.85 -10.00
N ASP A 11 -18.18 20.00 -10.57
CA ASP A 11 -19.38 19.51 -9.93
C ASP A 11 -19.05 18.55 -8.79
N PHE A 12 -18.07 17.68 -9.01
CA PHE A 12 -17.57 16.72 -8.02
C PHE A 12 -16.05 16.67 -8.00
N ILE A 13 -15.50 16.35 -6.82
CA ILE A 13 -14.08 16.08 -6.61
C ILE A 13 -13.95 14.73 -5.92
N PHE A 14 -13.25 13.78 -6.56
CA PHE A 14 -12.97 12.48 -5.97
C PHE A 14 -11.53 12.42 -5.50
N ASN A 15 -11.33 12.36 -4.18
CA ASN A 15 -10.02 12.18 -3.59
C ASN A 15 -9.69 10.69 -3.46
N CYS A 16 -8.91 10.18 -4.40
CA CYS A 16 -8.41 8.81 -4.45
C CYS A 16 -6.91 8.74 -4.14
N THR A 17 -6.36 9.70 -3.41
CA THR A 17 -4.91 9.83 -3.19
C THR A 17 -4.33 8.78 -2.24
N TYR A 18 -5.11 7.92 -1.64
CA TYR A 18 -4.74 6.86 -0.71
C TYR A 18 -3.95 7.33 0.53
N THR A 19 -2.85 8.05 0.33
CA THR A 19 -1.99 8.53 1.43
C THR A 19 -2.50 9.80 2.10
N ASN A 20 -3.36 10.57 1.43
CA ASN A 20 -3.98 11.77 1.99
C ASN A 20 -5.52 11.75 1.85
N PRO A 21 -6.21 10.75 2.40
CA PRO A 21 -7.66 10.62 2.24
C PRO A 21 -8.44 11.69 3.00
N ASN A 22 -7.80 12.45 3.88
CA ASN A 22 -8.45 13.51 4.68
C ASN A 22 -8.45 14.88 4.01
N MET A 23 -7.88 15.00 2.81
CA MET A 23 -7.86 16.26 2.07
C MET A 23 -9.28 16.66 1.67
N GLY A 24 -9.67 17.88 2.00
CA GLY A 24 -11.00 18.45 1.67
C GLY A 24 -12.16 17.95 2.53
N LEU A 25 -11.92 17.15 3.55
CA LEU A 25 -12.95 16.68 4.46
C LEU A 25 -13.05 17.55 5.73
N LYS A 26 -14.29 17.82 6.18
CA LYS A 26 -14.57 18.36 7.51
C LYS A 26 -14.38 17.28 8.58
N GLU A 27 -15.09 16.17 8.43
CA GLU A 27 -14.97 15.00 9.29
C GLU A 27 -13.90 14.02 8.75
N LYS A 28 -12.79 13.90 9.44
CA LYS A 28 -11.63 13.13 8.99
C LYS A 28 -11.76 11.63 9.29
N PHE A 29 -11.11 10.80 8.46
CA PHE A 29 -10.85 9.41 8.84
C PHE A 29 -9.83 9.35 9.98
N LYS A 30 -10.08 8.50 10.96
CA LYS A 30 -9.10 8.16 12.01
C LYS A 30 -8.09 7.17 11.44
N ILE A 31 -6.95 7.65 10.97
CA ILE A 31 -5.94 6.87 10.25
C ILE A 31 -4.59 6.89 10.94
N LYS A 32 -3.79 5.88 10.62
CA LYS A 32 -2.35 5.76 10.91
C LYS A 32 -1.62 5.39 9.63
N TYR A 33 -0.31 5.56 9.62
CA TYR A 33 0.51 5.28 8.45
C TYR A 33 1.53 4.20 8.77
N GLU A 34 1.81 3.37 7.77
CA GLU A 34 2.92 2.41 7.80
C GLU A 34 3.84 2.71 6.62
N PHE A 35 5.14 2.74 6.89
CA PHE A 35 6.15 2.67 5.85
C PHE A 35 6.45 1.21 5.60
N VAL A 36 6.16 0.74 4.39
CA VAL A 36 6.25 -0.67 4.03
C VAL A 36 7.31 -0.89 2.96
N GLY A 37 7.88 -2.10 2.93
CA GLY A 37 8.86 -2.49 1.92
C GLY A 37 8.60 -3.89 1.38
N MET A 38 8.93 -4.09 0.10
CA MET A 38 9.01 -5.41 -0.53
C MET A 38 10.27 -5.51 -1.35
N VAL A 39 10.78 -6.70 -1.53
CA VAL A 39 11.98 -6.95 -2.34
C VAL A 39 11.58 -7.30 -3.75
N ILE A 40 12.08 -6.56 -4.74
CA ILE A 40 12.01 -6.94 -6.15
C ILE A 40 13.34 -7.52 -6.58
N PHE A 41 13.33 -8.57 -7.38
CA PHE A 41 14.51 -9.25 -7.88
C PHE A 41 14.24 -9.92 -9.23
N LYS A 42 15.33 -10.20 -9.99
CA LYS A 42 15.26 -11.04 -11.17
C LYS A 42 15.33 -12.51 -10.77
N ASN A 43 14.49 -13.33 -11.39
CA ASN A 43 14.51 -14.79 -11.24
C ASN A 43 14.34 -15.47 -12.60
N VAL A 44 14.85 -16.68 -12.68
CA VAL A 44 14.87 -17.51 -13.89
C VAL A 44 13.83 -18.63 -13.80
N LEU A 45 12.82 -18.50 -12.94
CA LEU A 45 11.73 -19.48 -12.88
C LEU A 45 11.06 -19.62 -14.24
N LYS A 46 11.01 -20.85 -14.75
CA LYS A 46 10.33 -21.17 -16.03
C LYS A 46 8.84 -20.87 -15.98
N LYS A 47 8.20 -21.04 -14.83
CA LYS A 47 6.77 -20.74 -14.62
C LYS A 47 6.58 -19.44 -13.81
N ARG A 48 5.67 -18.59 -14.27
CA ARG A 48 5.31 -17.33 -13.62
C ARG A 48 4.12 -17.54 -12.69
N VAL A 49 4.37 -18.13 -11.54
CA VAL A 49 3.35 -18.46 -10.55
C VAL A 49 3.46 -17.51 -9.37
N GLY A 50 2.31 -16.98 -8.90
CA GLY A 50 2.21 -16.31 -7.61
C GLY A 50 1.99 -17.34 -6.51
N ILE A 51 2.74 -17.23 -5.42
CA ILE A 51 2.64 -18.12 -4.27
C ILE A 51 2.42 -17.26 -3.02
N THR A 52 1.33 -17.52 -2.32
CA THR A 52 1.05 -16.92 -1.00
C THR A 52 0.83 -18.04 0.00
N ILE A 53 1.64 -18.04 1.05
CA ILE A 53 1.50 -18.99 2.16
C ILE A 53 0.59 -18.31 3.19
N MET A 54 -0.56 -18.89 3.48
CA MET A 54 -1.64 -18.24 4.25
C MET A 54 -1.66 -18.58 5.73
N ASP A 55 -0.75 -19.43 6.20
CA ASP A 55 -0.68 -19.83 7.59
C ASP A 55 0.41 -19.07 8.37
N GLY A 56 0.05 -18.51 9.52
CA GLY A 56 0.93 -17.77 10.42
C GLY A 56 1.54 -16.49 9.80
N PRO A 57 2.76 -16.13 10.19
CA PRO A 57 3.48 -14.97 9.66
C PRO A 57 4.07 -15.26 8.28
N PHE A 58 3.23 -15.32 7.29
CA PHE A 58 3.54 -15.80 5.95
C PHE A 58 4.42 -14.87 5.09
N ALA A 59 4.92 -15.46 3.99
CA ALA A 59 5.59 -14.76 2.90
C ALA A 59 4.83 -14.94 1.59
N THR A 60 4.96 -13.95 0.70
CA THR A 60 4.34 -13.98 -0.63
C THR A 60 5.43 -13.78 -1.68
N LEU A 61 5.43 -14.65 -2.69
CA LEU A 61 6.20 -14.51 -3.92
C LEU A 61 5.23 -14.18 -5.05
N TYR A 62 5.45 -13.05 -5.74
CA TYR A 62 4.54 -12.61 -6.80
C TYR A 62 5.29 -12.25 -8.08
N PRO A 63 4.85 -12.76 -9.26
CA PRO A 63 5.44 -12.38 -10.53
C PRO A 63 5.12 -10.91 -10.83
N ARG A 64 6.12 -10.19 -11.33
CA ARG A 64 6.01 -8.82 -11.83
C ARG A 64 6.21 -8.81 -13.35
N HIS A 65 6.53 -7.67 -13.92
CA HIS A 65 6.77 -7.57 -15.36
C HIS A 65 8.01 -8.38 -15.80
N LYS A 66 7.95 -9.06 -16.92
CA LYS A 66 9.02 -9.90 -17.51
C LYS A 66 9.58 -10.93 -16.50
N SER A 67 10.89 -10.93 -16.27
CA SER A 67 11.60 -11.83 -15.36
C SER A 67 11.65 -11.36 -13.90
N PHE A 68 10.92 -10.30 -13.55
CA PHE A 68 10.93 -9.77 -12.20
C PHE A 68 9.88 -10.43 -11.33
N PHE A 69 10.26 -10.63 -10.07
CA PHE A 69 9.39 -11.10 -8.99
C PHE A 69 9.48 -10.15 -7.80
N SER A 70 8.48 -10.19 -6.95
CA SER A 70 8.53 -9.51 -5.65
C SER A 70 8.33 -10.50 -4.52
N ILE A 71 9.07 -10.30 -3.43
CA ILE A 71 8.86 -10.97 -2.15
C ILE A 71 8.42 -9.96 -1.12
N SER A 72 7.38 -10.31 -0.37
CA SER A 72 6.97 -9.63 0.85
C SER A 72 6.86 -10.61 2.00
N SER A 73 6.89 -10.09 3.22
CA SER A 73 6.77 -10.86 4.45
C SER A 73 5.82 -10.14 5.38
N VAL A 74 4.78 -10.79 5.86
CA VAL A 74 3.84 -10.16 6.79
C VAL A 74 4.55 -9.63 8.03
N LYS A 75 5.58 -10.34 8.50
CA LYS A 75 6.37 -9.95 9.68
C LYS A 75 7.27 -8.74 9.43
N PHE A 76 7.92 -8.62 8.25
CA PHE A 76 8.98 -7.64 8.00
C PHE A 76 8.66 -6.61 6.91
N THR A 77 7.54 -6.77 6.19
CA THR A 77 7.06 -5.77 5.23
C THR A 77 6.67 -4.45 5.90
N PRO A 78 5.98 -4.41 7.06
CA PRO A 78 5.84 -3.18 7.84
C PRO A 78 7.18 -2.81 8.49
N ILE A 79 7.82 -1.76 7.98
CA ILE A 79 9.14 -1.30 8.46
C ILE A 79 8.97 -0.41 9.68
N LYS A 80 8.07 0.58 9.59
CA LYS A 80 7.82 1.54 10.69
C LYS A 80 6.41 2.13 10.61
N ARG A 81 5.85 2.46 11.78
CA ARG A 81 4.52 3.08 11.92
C ARG A 81 4.63 4.55 12.28
N PHE A 82 3.69 5.36 11.78
CA PHE A 82 3.65 6.81 11.99
C PHE A 82 2.23 7.28 12.30
N LYS A 83 2.11 8.31 13.15
CA LYS A 83 0.83 8.96 13.46
C LYS A 83 0.42 9.94 12.37
N ASN A 84 1.37 10.55 11.68
CA ASN A 84 1.13 11.54 10.62
C ASN A 84 2.01 11.30 9.39
N LEU A 85 1.58 11.85 8.26
CA LEU A 85 2.22 11.67 6.97
C LEU A 85 3.55 12.44 6.83
N LYS A 86 3.67 13.59 7.52
CA LYS A 86 4.89 14.42 7.49
C LYS A 86 6.09 13.65 8.05
N ASP A 87 5.91 13.00 9.20
CA ASP A 87 6.97 12.20 9.83
C ASP A 87 7.34 10.99 8.97
N LEU A 88 6.37 10.36 8.32
CA LEU A 88 6.62 9.28 7.38
C LEU A 88 7.50 9.75 6.22
N TYR A 89 7.19 10.86 5.59
CA TYR A 89 7.98 11.38 4.47
C TYR A 89 9.37 11.85 4.90
N LYS A 90 9.50 12.43 6.10
CA LYS A 90 10.81 12.74 6.68
C LYS A 90 11.65 11.48 6.86
N TYR A 91 11.07 10.41 7.39
CA TYR A 91 11.72 9.12 7.53
C TYR A 91 12.09 8.51 6.18
N GLN A 92 11.19 8.55 5.19
CA GLN A 92 11.44 8.02 3.85
C GLN A 92 12.64 8.69 3.17
N LYS A 93 12.81 10.00 3.33
CA LYS A 93 13.97 10.73 2.80
C LYS A 93 15.30 10.17 3.30
N ASN A 94 15.36 9.78 4.57
CA ASN A 94 16.58 9.35 5.26
C ASN A 94 16.72 7.82 5.33
N PHE A 95 15.84 7.08 4.62
CA PHE A 95 15.76 5.63 4.78
C PHE A 95 16.85 4.84 4.03
N LYS A 96 17.60 5.46 3.14
CA LYS A 96 18.60 4.78 2.28
C LYS A 96 19.55 3.86 3.06
N ASP A 97 20.00 4.29 4.23
CA ASP A 97 20.98 3.58 5.05
C ASP A 97 20.45 2.29 5.69
N PHE A 98 19.14 2.19 5.85
CA PHE A 98 18.48 1.03 6.47
C PHE A 98 17.93 0.03 5.46
N SER A 99 17.98 0.33 4.17
CA SER A 99 17.37 -0.49 3.11
C SER A 99 17.96 -1.91 3.05
N LYS A 100 19.28 -2.05 3.16
CA LYS A 100 19.98 -3.35 3.13
C LYS A 100 19.56 -4.26 4.28
N LYS A 101 19.45 -3.74 5.50
CA LYS A 101 19.01 -4.50 6.69
C LYS A 101 17.58 -5.04 6.51
N ASN A 102 16.65 -4.18 6.12
CA ASN A 102 15.25 -4.59 5.93
C ASN A 102 15.08 -5.59 4.78
N MET A 103 15.81 -5.39 3.68
CA MET A 103 15.85 -6.35 2.57
C MET A 103 16.31 -7.73 3.05
N LYS A 104 17.41 -7.81 3.82
CA LYS A 104 17.93 -9.06 4.38
C LYS A 104 16.90 -9.74 5.28
N LEU A 105 16.20 -9.01 6.14
CA LEU A 105 15.15 -9.55 7.01
C LEU A 105 13.99 -10.18 6.21
N ILE A 106 13.50 -9.48 5.17
CA ILE A 106 12.43 -9.99 4.30
C ILE A 106 12.89 -11.26 3.57
N LEU A 107 14.10 -11.26 2.99
CA LEU A 107 14.62 -12.39 2.24
C LEU A 107 14.89 -13.61 3.14
N ASN A 108 15.49 -13.41 4.30
CA ASN A 108 15.77 -14.50 5.24
C ASN A 108 14.47 -15.14 5.77
N HIS A 109 13.43 -14.33 6.00
CA HIS A 109 12.14 -14.86 6.39
C HIS A 109 11.48 -15.63 5.25
N ALA A 110 11.51 -15.12 4.05
CA ALA A 110 10.93 -15.78 2.88
C ALA A 110 11.62 -17.12 2.54
N ARG A 111 12.93 -17.22 2.73
CA ARG A 111 13.70 -18.47 2.53
C ARG A 111 13.23 -19.64 3.39
N LYS A 112 12.57 -19.38 4.51
CA LYS A 112 11.97 -20.44 5.35
C LYS A 112 10.81 -21.16 4.66
N TYR A 113 10.17 -20.49 3.69
CA TYR A 113 8.99 -20.99 2.98
C TYR A 113 9.27 -21.37 1.54
N PHE A 114 10.25 -20.71 0.92
CA PHE A 114 10.63 -20.94 -0.47
C PHE A 114 12.02 -21.62 -0.48
N ASN A 115 12.08 -22.87 -0.86
CA ASN A 115 13.31 -23.68 -0.91
C ASN A 115 14.47 -22.96 -1.62
N ASN A 116 15.69 -23.47 -1.42
CA ASN A 116 16.93 -22.92 -1.98
C ASN A 116 16.97 -22.79 -3.52
N ASN A 117 15.98 -23.34 -4.22
CA ASN A 117 15.81 -23.21 -5.68
C ASN A 117 15.38 -21.80 -6.14
N LEU A 118 15.05 -20.90 -5.20
CA LEU A 118 14.72 -19.52 -5.55
C LEU A 118 15.99 -18.70 -5.76
N ILE A 119 16.41 -18.59 -7.01
CA ILE A 119 17.58 -17.80 -7.39
C ILE A 119 17.20 -16.31 -7.39
N ILE A 120 17.75 -15.58 -6.43
CA ILE A 120 17.49 -14.14 -6.25
C ILE A 120 18.66 -13.37 -6.85
N LYS A 121 18.46 -12.76 -8.02
CA LYS A 121 19.46 -11.92 -8.69
C LYS A 121 19.09 -10.44 -8.57
N ASN A 122 20.08 -9.59 -8.27
CA ASN A 122 19.94 -8.14 -8.18
C ASN A 122 18.75 -7.66 -7.32
N PRO A 123 18.65 -8.08 -6.04
CA PRO A 123 17.54 -7.71 -5.20
C PRO A 123 17.56 -6.19 -4.89
N LYS A 124 16.39 -5.57 -4.96
CA LYS A 124 16.18 -4.16 -4.59
C LYS A 124 14.98 -4.06 -3.64
N LEU A 125 15.12 -3.27 -2.59
CA LEU A 125 13.99 -2.92 -1.72
C LEU A 125 13.21 -1.77 -2.35
N ILE A 126 11.92 -1.98 -2.57
CA ILE A 126 10.98 -0.91 -2.92
C ILE A 126 10.17 -0.59 -1.68
N THR A 127 9.96 0.68 -1.44
CA THR A 127 9.21 1.17 -0.28
C THR A 127 8.05 2.04 -0.70
N SER A 128 6.99 2.02 0.11
CA SER A 128 5.79 2.83 -0.12
C SER A 128 5.14 3.21 1.21
N PRO A 129 4.51 4.38 1.30
CA PRO A 129 3.58 4.68 2.39
C PRO A 129 2.31 3.84 2.25
N LYS A 130 1.78 3.37 3.36
CA LYS A 130 0.50 2.66 3.46
C LYS A 130 -0.38 3.31 4.51
N THR A 131 -1.62 3.61 4.15
CA THR A 131 -2.61 4.17 5.07
C THR A 131 -3.46 3.04 5.64
N LYS A 132 -3.70 3.08 6.95
CA LYS A 132 -4.58 2.15 7.66
C LYS A 132 -5.54 2.90 8.57
N ILE A 133 -6.70 2.32 8.82
CA ILE A 133 -7.62 2.81 9.84
C ILE A 133 -7.00 2.53 11.22
N LYS A 134 -7.13 3.52 12.13
CA LYS A 134 -6.44 3.47 13.42
C LYS A 134 -6.90 2.31 14.31
N ASN A 135 -8.18 1.99 14.32
CA ASN A 135 -8.80 1.01 15.22
C ASN A 135 -9.20 -0.29 14.51
N ASP A 136 -8.61 -0.60 13.36
CA ASP A 136 -8.83 -1.86 12.65
C ASP A 136 -8.01 -2.97 13.35
N LYS A 137 -8.63 -3.63 14.34
CA LYS A 137 -7.98 -4.66 15.16
C LYS A 137 -7.66 -5.93 14.36
N ASN A 138 -8.52 -6.29 13.40
CA ASN A 138 -8.43 -7.54 12.65
C ASN A 138 -7.85 -7.36 11.24
N ASP A 139 -7.25 -6.19 10.94
CA ASP A 139 -6.71 -5.83 9.61
C ASP A 139 -7.73 -6.08 8.46
N GLN A 140 -9.01 -5.85 8.73
CA GLN A 140 -10.10 -6.08 7.78
C GLN A 140 -10.02 -5.18 6.55
N ARG A 141 -9.36 -4.02 6.69
CA ARG A 141 -9.14 -3.05 5.62
C ARG A 141 -10.44 -2.62 4.94
N PRO A 142 -11.42 -2.13 5.69
CA PRO A 142 -12.67 -1.72 5.10
C PRO A 142 -12.47 -0.59 4.10
N SER A 143 -13.30 -0.57 3.06
CA SER A 143 -13.35 0.54 2.12
C SER A 143 -14.42 1.53 2.56
N LEU A 144 -14.00 2.76 2.77
CA LEU A 144 -14.83 3.83 3.33
C LEU A 144 -14.91 5.00 2.37
N ILE A 145 -16.09 5.62 2.33
CA ILE A 145 -16.35 6.85 1.59
C ILE A 145 -16.84 7.89 2.62
N LYS A 146 -16.16 9.03 2.66
CA LYS A 146 -16.64 10.23 3.35
C LYS A 146 -16.80 11.37 2.36
N ASN A 147 -17.76 12.23 2.59
CA ASN A 147 -17.94 13.40 1.74
C ASN A 147 -18.10 14.68 2.58
N TYR A 148 -17.68 15.77 1.98
CA TYR A 148 -17.95 17.13 2.46
C TYR A 148 -18.18 18.03 1.27
N LYS A 149 -19.38 18.65 1.21
CA LYS A 149 -19.83 19.41 0.02
C LYS A 149 -19.69 18.54 -1.24
N LYS A 150 -19.03 19.06 -2.27
CA LYS A 150 -18.77 18.36 -3.55
C LYS A 150 -17.55 17.43 -3.54
N THR A 151 -16.86 17.27 -2.40
CA THR A 151 -15.67 16.43 -2.30
C THR A 151 -16.01 15.08 -1.68
N TYR A 152 -15.72 14.00 -2.40
CA TYR A 152 -15.84 12.62 -1.97
C TYR A 152 -14.43 12.05 -1.77
N SER A 153 -14.14 11.60 -0.56
CA SER A 153 -12.85 10.96 -0.28
C SER A 153 -13.00 9.47 -0.05
N ILE A 154 -12.20 8.72 -0.76
CA ILE A 154 -12.24 7.26 -0.80
C ILE A 154 -10.99 6.72 -0.12
N LEU A 155 -11.21 5.95 0.94
CA LEU A 155 -10.16 5.14 1.57
C LEU A 155 -10.44 3.67 1.27
N ALA A 156 -9.82 3.15 0.20
CA ALA A 156 -9.95 1.76 -0.19
C ALA A 156 -8.90 0.89 0.52
N GLY A 157 -9.35 -0.17 1.16
CA GLY A 157 -8.48 -1.12 1.83
C GLY A 157 -7.83 -2.13 0.89
N LYS A 158 -8.51 -2.43 -0.24
CA LYS A 158 -8.09 -3.40 -1.26
C LYS A 158 -8.48 -2.91 -2.64
N ILE A 159 -7.78 -3.35 -3.67
CA ILE A 159 -8.04 -2.93 -5.06
C ILE A 159 -9.28 -3.61 -5.65
N ASP A 160 -9.56 -4.83 -5.23
CA ASP A 160 -10.69 -5.65 -5.68
C ASP A 160 -12.07 -5.10 -5.28
N VAL A 161 -12.12 -4.14 -4.35
CA VAL A 161 -13.36 -3.49 -3.94
C VAL A 161 -13.75 -2.27 -4.79
N ALA A 162 -13.00 -1.95 -5.85
CA ALA A 162 -13.29 -0.81 -6.72
C ALA A 162 -14.72 -0.84 -7.31
N PRO A 163 -15.27 -1.98 -7.78
CA PRO A 163 -16.66 -2.03 -8.27
C PRO A 163 -17.69 -1.68 -7.19
N ILE A 164 -17.49 -2.17 -5.95
CA ILE A 164 -18.37 -1.88 -4.81
C ILE A 164 -18.31 -0.39 -4.44
N ILE A 165 -17.14 0.21 -4.51
CA ILE A 165 -16.98 1.65 -4.28
C ILE A 165 -17.69 2.46 -5.35
N PHE A 166 -17.56 2.07 -6.62
CA PHE A 166 -18.24 2.71 -7.72
C PHE A 166 -19.77 2.67 -7.54
N GLU A 167 -20.35 1.51 -7.26
CA GLU A 167 -21.78 1.36 -7.00
C GLU A 167 -22.26 2.26 -5.83
N LYS A 168 -21.51 2.29 -4.73
CA LYS A 168 -21.83 3.15 -3.58
C LYS A 168 -21.76 4.64 -3.92
N LEU A 169 -20.82 5.04 -4.79
CA LEU A 169 -20.70 6.42 -5.24
C LEU A 169 -21.85 6.79 -6.19
N SER A 170 -22.16 5.95 -7.18
CA SER A 170 -23.24 6.18 -8.15
C SER A 170 -24.57 6.43 -7.45
N LYS A 171 -24.91 5.63 -6.44
CA LYS A 171 -26.11 5.81 -5.62
C LYS A 171 -26.10 7.14 -4.85
N LYS A 172 -24.93 7.64 -4.43
CA LYS A 172 -24.82 8.91 -3.67
C LYS A 172 -24.89 10.16 -4.55
N ILE A 173 -24.39 10.09 -5.76
CA ILE A 173 -24.32 11.23 -6.69
C ILE A 173 -25.41 11.19 -7.77
N LYS A 174 -26.30 10.20 -7.70
CA LYS A 174 -27.45 10.03 -8.62
C LYS A 174 -27.03 10.04 -10.10
N ILE A 175 -25.97 9.32 -10.44
CA ILE A 175 -25.55 9.02 -11.82
C ILE A 175 -26.17 7.70 -12.23
#